data_604c1c74cf3c1d57ac54a04db4b574a5
#
_entry.id   604c1c74cf3c1d57ac54a04db4b574a5
#
_cell.length_a   1.000
_cell.length_b   1.000
_cell.length_c   1.000
_cell.angle_alpha   90.00
_cell.angle_beta   90.00
_cell.angle_gamma   90.00
#
_symmetry.space_group_name_H-M   'P 1'
#
loop_
_entity.id
_entity.type
_entity.pdbx_description
1 polymer ?
#
loop_
_entity_poly.entity_id
_entity_poly.type
_entity_poly.pdbx_seq_one_letter_code
_entity_poly.pdbx_strand_id
1 'polypeptide(L)'
;LELDQSSTLKKILSIMKLTVVFLIAFSLQISASVYSQTTKLSLNVQNQSIKDILYLIENQTDFRFIYESGKINLDKKVSVQVREQSVEFVLRQLFNNEGVDYEITENNLILINPSPEQLKFAGQNKSQTRKKVTGVVRDQNGEPIIGANVVEKGTTNGTITDVDGRFSLEVYSKGTLLVSYIGFTSRELIIGNQSNIEIQLKEDMEALDEVVVIGYGTAKKKDLTGAITQIRAEEITQANSPNIGTALQGKIPVDIGGVWKPGNNPTIEIRGISSITGSNDPLWVVDGIPMQSSSVNLNPNDVQSIDVLKDASASAIYGARGSNGVIIVTTKRAEAGESSIKASYNGWVGFDKAAGKPNLMSADEFVDFKRIALANAGQDNSDEAMFDDIELNSWRNRTFTDWFDEVWGGTAFSTNHNVTISASSKKTATMLSLGYLDQGSLVDNAGYKRFNVNFNNTFKFSDRLKFTTAVLGSYSKNDALPDRIYHIYQLSPLAPVRDENGKLKLYPTPNESLVTNPLCEIQNNQNSTDEYLSLIHISEPTRRVVIS
;
A
#
# COMPACT_ATOMS: atom_id res chain seq x y z
N LEU A 1 -13.78 -15.89 41.05
CA LEU A 1 -14.67 -15.63 39.89
C LEU A 1 -13.82 -15.66 38.62
N GLU A 2 -13.38 -16.86 38.24
CA GLU A 2 -12.82 -17.12 36.90
C GLU A 2 -14.00 -17.14 35.94
N LEU A 3 -14.23 -16.02 35.28
CA LEU A 3 -15.13 -15.94 34.15
C LEU A 3 -14.49 -16.72 33.00
N ASP A 4 -15.21 -17.72 32.54
CA ASP A 4 -14.89 -18.59 31.41
C ASP A 4 -14.65 -17.76 30.12
N GLN A 5 -13.44 -17.20 30.00
CA GLN A 5 -13.00 -16.38 28.85
C GLN A 5 -13.01 -17.21 27.55
N SER A 6 -12.84 -18.55 27.67
CA SER A 6 -12.79 -19.44 26.50
C SER A 6 -14.15 -19.60 25.82
N SER A 7 -15.26 -19.59 26.56
CA SER A 7 -16.61 -19.72 25.99
C SER A 7 -17.10 -18.42 25.34
N THR A 8 -16.73 -17.28 25.91
CA THR A 8 -17.08 -15.97 25.39
C THR A 8 -16.30 -15.67 24.10
N LEU A 9 -15.01 -16.00 24.06
CA LEU A 9 -14.16 -15.86 22.87
C LEU A 9 -14.67 -16.75 21.72
N LYS A 10 -15.05 -17.99 21.99
CA LYS A 10 -15.63 -18.91 21.01
C LYS A 10 -16.97 -18.40 20.46
N LYS A 11 -17.81 -17.79 21.30
CA LYS A 11 -19.07 -17.15 20.85
C LYS A 11 -18.83 -15.94 19.97
N ILE A 12 -17.87 -15.07 20.32
CA ILE A 12 -17.48 -13.92 19.50
C ILE A 12 -16.89 -14.38 18.16
N LEU A 13 -16.02 -15.38 18.18
CA LEU A 13 -15.45 -15.96 16.94
C LEU A 13 -16.53 -16.60 16.06
N SER A 14 -17.55 -17.27 16.66
CA SER A 14 -18.69 -17.82 15.92
C SER A 14 -19.56 -16.75 15.30
N ILE A 15 -19.81 -15.65 16.01
CA ILE A 15 -20.57 -14.50 15.50
C ILE A 15 -19.79 -13.83 14.36
N MET A 16 -18.46 -13.65 14.50
CA MET A 16 -17.60 -13.12 13.44
C MET A 16 -17.60 -14.03 12.20
N LYS A 17 -17.49 -15.36 12.37
CA LYS A 17 -17.60 -16.31 11.26
C LYS A 17 -18.95 -16.21 10.56
N LEU A 18 -20.03 -16.09 11.32
CA LEU A 18 -21.38 -15.97 10.76
C LEU A 18 -21.59 -14.65 10.02
N THR A 19 -21.08 -13.53 10.54
CA THR A 19 -21.12 -12.22 9.85
C THR A 19 -20.28 -12.19 8.59
N VAL A 20 -19.11 -12.82 8.60
CA VAL A 20 -18.26 -12.93 7.40
C VAL A 20 -18.94 -13.83 6.35
N VAL A 21 -19.53 -14.94 6.74
CA VAL A 21 -20.29 -15.81 5.83
C VAL A 21 -21.52 -15.07 5.27
N PHE A 22 -22.22 -14.26 6.07
CA PHE A 22 -23.36 -13.47 5.64
C PHE A 22 -22.93 -12.34 4.68
N LEU A 23 -21.77 -11.68 4.92
CA LEU A 23 -21.19 -10.69 4.02
C LEU A 23 -20.72 -11.30 2.70
N ILE A 24 -20.11 -12.48 2.74
CA ILE A 24 -19.71 -13.23 1.54
C ILE A 24 -20.94 -13.71 0.77
N ALA A 25 -21.98 -14.23 1.46
CA ALA A 25 -23.23 -14.65 0.83
C ALA A 25 -23.99 -13.45 0.20
N PHE A 26 -23.93 -12.28 0.82
CA PHE A 26 -24.51 -11.05 0.28
C PHE A 26 -23.71 -10.50 -0.92
N SER A 27 -22.37 -10.62 -0.90
CA SER A 27 -21.51 -10.22 -2.02
C SER A 27 -21.60 -11.17 -3.23
N LEU A 28 -21.89 -12.45 -3.02
CA LEU A 28 -22.11 -13.42 -4.10
C LEU A 28 -23.45 -13.24 -4.83
N GLN A 29 -24.37 -12.44 -4.29
CA GLN A 29 -25.61 -12.05 -5.00
C GLN A 29 -25.40 -10.85 -5.94
N ILE A 30 -24.28 -10.16 -5.89
CA ILE A 30 -23.88 -9.19 -6.92
C ILE A 30 -23.14 -9.98 -8.00
N SER A 31 -23.87 -10.76 -8.78
CA SER A 31 -23.40 -11.22 -10.07
C SER A 31 -23.22 -9.95 -10.91
N ALA A 32 -21.97 -9.53 -11.12
CA ALA A 32 -21.62 -8.68 -12.24
C ALA A 32 -21.92 -9.51 -13.50
N SER A 33 -23.19 -9.52 -13.90
CA SER A 33 -23.58 -10.05 -15.20
C SER A 33 -22.84 -9.19 -16.22
N VAL A 34 -22.07 -9.84 -17.09
CA VAL A 34 -21.60 -9.23 -18.33
C VAL A 34 -22.86 -9.00 -19.15
N TYR A 35 -23.53 -7.86 -18.88
CA TYR A 35 -24.85 -7.51 -19.44
C TYR A 35 -24.83 -7.52 -20.97
N SER A 36 -23.67 -7.26 -21.60
CA SER A 36 -23.51 -7.29 -23.04
C SER A 36 -23.69 -8.67 -23.67
N GLN A 37 -23.43 -9.76 -22.94
CA GLN A 37 -23.59 -11.13 -23.43
C GLN A 37 -24.97 -11.72 -23.13
N THR A 38 -25.69 -11.15 -22.17
CA THR A 38 -27.03 -11.65 -21.76
C THR A 38 -28.19 -10.91 -22.40
N THR A 39 -27.98 -9.66 -22.86
CA THR A 39 -29.03 -8.87 -23.52
C THR A 39 -29.19 -9.32 -24.97
N LYS A 40 -30.31 -9.99 -25.26
CA LYS A 40 -30.66 -10.44 -26.61
C LYS A 40 -31.50 -9.39 -27.33
N LEU A 41 -31.10 -9.08 -28.56
CA LEU A 41 -31.74 -8.08 -29.41
C LEU A 41 -32.28 -8.72 -30.67
N SER A 42 -33.49 -8.30 -31.07
CA SER A 42 -34.08 -8.70 -32.34
C SER A 42 -34.39 -7.46 -33.18
N LEU A 43 -33.70 -7.31 -34.29
CA LEU A 43 -33.85 -6.18 -35.21
C LEU A 43 -34.17 -6.69 -36.62
N ASN A 44 -35.15 -6.05 -37.25
CA ASN A 44 -35.46 -6.26 -38.65
C ASN A 44 -35.66 -4.88 -39.33
N VAL A 45 -34.54 -4.33 -39.79
CA VAL A 45 -34.49 -2.98 -40.39
C VAL A 45 -33.93 -3.07 -41.81
N GLN A 46 -34.53 -2.36 -42.75
CA GLN A 46 -34.12 -2.30 -44.13
C GLN A 46 -33.85 -0.85 -44.53
N ASN A 47 -32.68 -0.61 -45.13
CA ASN A 47 -32.29 0.68 -45.70
C ASN A 47 -32.39 1.87 -44.71
N GLN A 48 -32.05 1.64 -43.42
CA GLN A 48 -31.99 2.70 -42.38
C GLN A 48 -30.56 3.16 -42.11
N SER A 49 -30.40 4.40 -41.63
CA SER A 49 -29.09 4.90 -41.27
C SER A 49 -28.52 4.17 -40.05
N ILE A 50 -27.19 4.05 -39.97
CA ILE A 50 -26.52 3.47 -38.80
C ILE A 50 -26.95 4.22 -37.54
N LYS A 51 -27.09 5.54 -37.60
CA LYS A 51 -27.56 6.39 -36.51
C LYS A 51 -28.93 5.98 -35.98
N ASP A 52 -29.89 5.73 -36.89
CA ASP A 52 -31.25 5.31 -36.51
C ASP A 52 -31.25 3.91 -35.88
N ILE A 53 -30.34 3.03 -36.35
CA ILE A 53 -30.21 1.69 -35.78
C ILE A 53 -29.60 1.75 -34.38
N LEU A 54 -28.57 2.58 -34.16
CA LEU A 54 -28.01 2.80 -32.82
C LEU A 54 -29.08 3.33 -31.86
N TYR A 55 -29.91 4.29 -32.30
CA TYR A 55 -31.03 4.81 -31.52
C TYR A 55 -32.09 3.74 -31.20
N LEU A 56 -32.36 2.81 -32.12
CA LEU A 56 -33.25 1.68 -31.85
C LEU A 56 -32.68 0.72 -30.81
N ILE A 57 -31.34 0.50 -30.80
CA ILE A 57 -30.67 -0.31 -29.80
C ILE A 57 -30.73 0.37 -28.43
N GLU A 58 -30.52 1.69 -28.35
CA GLU A 58 -30.63 2.47 -27.11
C GLU A 58 -32.04 2.41 -26.49
N ASN A 59 -33.08 2.37 -27.35
CA ASN A 59 -34.48 2.29 -26.88
C ASN A 59 -34.92 0.89 -26.43
N GLN A 60 -34.24 -0.16 -26.90
CA GLN A 60 -34.54 -1.55 -26.56
C GLN A 60 -33.65 -2.13 -25.49
N THR A 61 -32.58 -1.40 -25.11
CA THR A 61 -31.58 -1.86 -24.14
C THR A 61 -31.11 -0.71 -23.24
N ASP A 62 -30.37 -1.02 -22.20
CA ASP A 62 -29.74 -0.02 -21.33
C ASP A 62 -28.40 0.50 -21.89
N PHE A 63 -27.98 0.09 -23.09
CA PHE A 63 -26.79 0.60 -23.73
C PHE A 63 -26.94 2.03 -24.21
N ARG A 64 -25.82 2.80 -24.15
CA ARG A 64 -25.74 4.17 -24.68
C ARG A 64 -24.49 4.28 -25.55
N PHE A 65 -24.58 5.00 -26.66
CA PHE A 65 -23.48 5.16 -27.60
C PHE A 65 -22.86 6.55 -27.51
N ILE A 66 -21.54 6.58 -27.47
CA ILE A 66 -20.75 7.80 -27.59
C ILE A 66 -19.92 7.70 -28.86
N TYR A 67 -20.03 8.69 -29.70
CA TYR A 67 -19.27 8.83 -30.95
C TYR A 67 -18.97 10.29 -31.25
N GLU A 68 -17.88 10.54 -31.93
CA GLU A 68 -17.51 11.90 -32.35
C GLU A 68 -18.15 12.20 -33.72
N SER A 69 -19.11 13.13 -33.72
CA SER A 69 -19.81 13.57 -34.93
C SER A 69 -18.81 14.15 -35.93
N GLY A 70 -18.74 13.57 -37.12
CA GLY A 70 -17.85 13.99 -38.21
C GLY A 70 -16.63 13.11 -38.45
N LYS A 71 -16.32 12.17 -37.56
CA LYS A 71 -15.25 11.18 -37.78
C LYS A 71 -15.76 9.84 -38.32
N ILE A 72 -17.05 9.57 -38.16
CA ILE A 72 -17.69 8.31 -38.57
C ILE A 72 -18.92 8.65 -39.42
N ASN A 73 -19.07 7.98 -40.57
CA ASN A 73 -20.23 8.18 -41.43
C ASN A 73 -21.44 7.36 -40.94
N LEU A 74 -22.19 7.94 -40.01
CA LEU A 74 -23.39 7.30 -39.42
C LEU A 74 -24.66 7.45 -40.29
N ASP A 75 -24.62 8.27 -41.33
CA ASP A 75 -25.75 8.47 -42.26
C ASP A 75 -25.83 7.37 -43.33
N LYS A 76 -24.82 6.48 -43.37
CA LYS A 76 -24.80 5.33 -44.26
C LYS A 76 -25.97 4.42 -43.97
N LYS A 77 -26.70 4.06 -45.03
CA LYS A 77 -27.88 3.18 -44.95
C LYS A 77 -27.46 1.73 -45.02
N VAL A 78 -27.92 0.95 -44.04
CA VAL A 78 -27.66 -0.48 -43.91
C VAL A 78 -28.95 -1.24 -43.64
N SER A 79 -28.95 -2.54 -43.95
CA SER A 79 -30.05 -3.44 -43.63
C SER A 79 -29.54 -4.50 -42.67
N VAL A 80 -30.22 -4.65 -41.54
CA VAL A 80 -29.85 -5.61 -40.51
C VAL A 80 -31.07 -6.44 -40.13
N GLN A 81 -30.91 -7.76 -40.20
CA GLN A 81 -31.89 -8.71 -39.77
C GLN A 81 -31.27 -9.70 -38.79
N VAL A 82 -31.58 -9.55 -37.52
CA VAL A 82 -31.08 -10.41 -36.42
C VAL A 82 -32.23 -10.79 -35.50
N ARG A 83 -32.15 -12.00 -34.97
CA ARG A 83 -33.14 -12.53 -34.03
C ARG A 83 -32.42 -13.12 -32.83
N GLU A 84 -32.76 -12.61 -31.64
CA GLU A 84 -32.18 -13.05 -30.35
C GLU A 84 -30.64 -13.08 -30.31
N GLN A 85 -29.96 -12.10 -30.89
CA GLN A 85 -28.51 -11.97 -30.89
C GLN A 85 -28.03 -10.97 -29.86
N SER A 86 -26.78 -11.12 -29.39
CA SER A 86 -26.13 -10.16 -28.46
C SER A 86 -25.90 -8.80 -29.13
N VAL A 87 -25.91 -7.72 -28.35
CA VAL A 87 -25.62 -6.37 -28.85
C VAL A 87 -24.25 -6.33 -29.53
N GLU A 88 -23.26 -7.04 -28.99
CA GLU A 88 -21.91 -7.14 -29.59
C GLU A 88 -21.97 -7.75 -31.01
N PHE A 89 -22.75 -8.80 -31.21
CA PHE A 89 -22.93 -9.41 -32.52
C PHE A 89 -23.54 -8.43 -33.53
N VAL A 90 -24.55 -7.67 -33.11
CA VAL A 90 -25.22 -6.66 -33.96
C VAL A 90 -24.23 -5.54 -34.34
N LEU A 91 -23.45 -5.05 -33.41
CA LEU A 91 -22.42 -4.01 -33.65
C LEU A 91 -21.33 -4.50 -34.59
N ARG A 92 -20.87 -5.74 -34.40
CA ARG A 92 -19.89 -6.36 -35.31
C ARG A 92 -20.42 -6.44 -36.73
N GLN A 93 -21.72 -6.73 -36.93
CA GLN A 93 -22.34 -6.76 -38.24
C GLN A 93 -22.54 -5.35 -38.82
N LEU A 94 -22.91 -4.36 -37.98
CA LEU A 94 -23.09 -2.96 -38.38
C LEU A 94 -21.79 -2.32 -38.84
N PHE A 95 -20.67 -2.61 -38.13
CA PHE A 95 -19.35 -1.97 -38.38
C PHE A 95 -18.41 -2.84 -39.17
N ASN A 96 -18.86 -4.02 -39.67
CA ASN A 96 -18.02 -4.89 -40.49
C ASN A 96 -17.61 -4.16 -41.79
N ASN A 97 -16.29 -4.01 -42.00
CA ASN A 97 -15.69 -3.29 -43.12
C ASN A 97 -15.95 -1.77 -43.17
N GLU A 98 -16.37 -1.14 -42.07
CA GLU A 98 -16.61 0.31 -42.02
C GLU A 98 -15.39 1.09 -41.49
N GLY A 99 -14.30 0.39 -41.11
CA GLY A 99 -13.12 1.01 -40.51
C GLY A 99 -13.44 1.70 -39.17
N VAL A 100 -14.34 1.13 -38.41
CA VAL A 100 -14.80 1.63 -37.12
C VAL A 100 -14.58 0.53 -36.08
N ASP A 101 -13.93 0.89 -34.99
CA ASP A 101 -13.77 0.04 -33.79
C ASP A 101 -14.74 0.51 -32.71
N TYR A 102 -15.16 -0.41 -31.85
CA TYR A 102 -15.99 -0.09 -30.70
C TYR A 102 -15.50 -0.78 -29.45
N GLU A 103 -15.67 -0.12 -28.32
CA GLU A 103 -15.34 -0.62 -26.99
C GLU A 103 -16.56 -0.56 -26.09
N ILE A 104 -16.91 -1.68 -25.45
CA ILE A 104 -18.03 -1.79 -24.52
C ILE A 104 -17.46 -1.66 -23.11
N THR A 105 -17.86 -0.62 -22.37
CA THR A 105 -17.43 -0.38 -20.99
C THR A 105 -18.38 -1.03 -19.98
N GLU A 106 -17.90 -1.20 -18.75
CA GLU A 106 -18.67 -1.86 -17.66
C GLU A 106 -19.98 -1.16 -17.29
N ASN A 107 -20.18 0.11 -17.72
CA ASN A 107 -21.38 0.90 -17.44
C ASN A 107 -22.42 0.88 -18.59
N ASN A 108 -22.43 -0.13 -19.46
CA ASN A 108 -23.26 -0.23 -20.66
C ASN A 108 -23.06 0.94 -21.65
N LEU A 109 -21.90 1.59 -21.61
CA LEU A 109 -21.53 2.65 -22.52
C LEU A 109 -20.67 2.06 -23.64
N ILE A 110 -21.04 2.35 -24.89
CA ILE A 110 -20.33 1.87 -26.08
C ILE A 110 -19.65 3.05 -26.75
N LEU A 111 -18.31 3.05 -26.73
CA LEU A 111 -17.50 4.04 -27.40
C LEU A 111 -17.22 3.59 -28.84
N ILE A 112 -17.59 4.41 -29.82
CA ILE A 112 -17.38 4.11 -31.22
C ILE A 112 -16.29 5.03 -31.76
N ASN A 113 -15.16 4.45 -32.20
CA ASN A 113 -13.98 5.16 -32.67
C ASN A 113 -13.61 4.73 -34.10
N PRO A 114 -13.01 5.60 -34.93
CA PRO A 114 -12.45 5.17 -36.22
C PRO A 114 -11.28 4.21 -35.99
N SER A 115 -11.21 3.12 -36.78
CA SER A 115 -10.13 2.14 -36.70
C SER A 115 -8.75 2.78 -37.00
N PRO A 116 -7.66 2.34 -36.32
CA PRO A 116 -6.30 2.84 -36.56
C PRO A 116 -5.83 2.73 -38.00
N GLU A 117 -6.38 1.83 -38.81
CA GLU A 117 -6.06 1.72 -40.23
C GLU A 117 -6.62 2.89 -41.08
N GLN A 118 -7.78 3.42 -40.73
CA GLN A 118 -8.31 4.61 -41.41
C GLN A 118 -7.59 5.90 -41.05
N LEU A 119 -6.98 5.98 -39.88
CA LEU A 119 -6.13 7.12 -39.51
C LEU A 119 -4.88 7.24 -40.40
N LYS A 120 -4.44 6.14 -41.02
CA LYS A 120 -3.33 6.14 -41.99
C LYS A 120 -3.74 6.64 -43.40
N PHE A 121 -5.00 6.51 -43.80
CA PHE A 121 -5.49 6.93 -45.10
C PHE A 121 -6.14 8.33 -45.10
N ALA A 122 -6.58 8.83 -43.95
CA ALA A 122 -7.08 10.20 -43.80
C ALA A 122 -5.98 11.27 -43.75
N GLY A 123 -4.72 10.85 -43.71
CA GLY A 123 -3.54 11.72 -43.69
C GLY A 123 -3.16 12.33 -45.03
N GLN A 124 -3.90 12.07 -46.13
CA GLN A 124 -3.61 12.66 -47.44
C GLN A 124 -4.84 13.43 -47.99
N ASN A 125 -5.19 14.56 -47.38
CA ASN A 125 -5.76 15.74 -48.03
C ASN A 125 -6.45 16.68 -47.01
N LYS A 126 -5.63 17.39 -46.26
CA LYS A 126 -5.80 18.79 -45.90
C LYS A 126 -4.46 19.24 -45.29
N SER A 127 -3.70 19.97 -46.04
CA SER A 127 -2.55 20.74 -45.55
C SER A 127 -3.04 21.68 -44.43
N GLN A 128 -3.09 21.15 -43.19
CA GLN A 128 -3.21 21.99 -42.02
C GLN A 128 -1.84 22.59 -41.77
N THR A 129 -1.73 23.87 -42.12
CA THR A 129 -0.52 24.65 -41.92
C THR A 129 -0.16 24.67 -40.45
N ARG A 130 0.97 24.09 -40.09
CA ARG A 130 1.55 24.26 -38.75
C ARG A 130 1.98 25.71 -38.63
N LYS A 131 1.69 26.29 -37.50
CA LYS A 131 2.04 27.66 -37.17
C LYS A 131 2.97 27.66 -35.96
N LYS A 132 4.05 28.41 -36.05
CA LYS A 132 4.92 28.63 -34.89
C LYS A 132 4.23 29.62 -33.94
N VAL A 133 3.94 29.17 -32.74
CA VAL A 133 3.39 29.96 -31.64
C VAL A 133 4.48 30.17 -30.61
N THR A 134 4.67 31.42 -30.23
CA THR A 134 5.57 31.84 -29.15
C THR A 134 4.75 32.46 -28.04
N GLY A 135 5.23 32.43 -26.82
CA GLY A 135 4.54 33.05 -25.70
C GLY A 135 5.39 33.12 -24.46
N VAL A 136 4.79 33.70 -23.42
CA VAL A 136 5.39 33.80 -22.09
C VAL A 136 4.39 33.32 -21.07
N VAL A 137 4.85 32.49 -20.13
CA VAL A 137 4.06 31.99 -18.99
C VAL A 137 4.50 32.75 -17.74
N ARG A 138 3.55 33.37 -17.06
CA ARG A 138 3.77 34.17 -15.84
C ARG A 138 2.83 33.72 -14.71
N ASP A 139 3.19 34.04 -13.50
CA ASP A 139 2.33 33.91 -12.32
C ASP A 139 1.36 35.11 -12.18
N GLN A 140 0.60 35.15 -11.08
CA GLN A 140 -0.33 36.25 -10.77
C GLN A 140 0.37 37.57 -10.47
N ASN A 141 1.65 37.54 -10.03
CA ASN A 141 2.47 38.70 -9.70
C ASN A 141 3.21 39.25 -10.94
N GLY A 142 3.13 38.54 -12.08
CA GLY A 142 3.82 38.89 -13.31
C GLY A 142 5.23 38.31 -13.41
N GLU A 143 5.66 37.44 -12.48
CA GLU A 143 6.95 36.76 -12.52
C GLU A 143 6.96 35.61 -13.53
N PRO A 144 8.06 35.42 -14.29
CA PRO A 144 8.13 34.34 -15.27
C PRO A 144 8.19 32.97 -14.61
N ILE A 145 7.40 32.01 -15.10
CA ILE A 145 7.42 30.62 -14.63
C ILE A 145 8.38 29.81 -15.50
N ILE A 146 9.49 29.38 -14.90
CA ILE A 146 10.55 28.59 -15.54
C ILE A 146 10.16 27.11 -15.51
N GLY A 147 10.29 26.38 -16.64
CA GLY A 147 10.04 24.95 -16.70
C GLY A 147 8.55 24.56 -16.74
N ALA A 148 7.64 25.52 -17.01
CA ALA A 148 6.24 25.20 -17.24
C ALA A 148 6.09 24.35 -18.50
N ASN A 149 5.27 23.30 -18.41
CA ASN A 149 5.00 22.40 -19.52
C ASN A 149 3.91 22.97 -20.43
N VAL A 150 4.19 23.08 -21.73
CA VAL A 150 3.30 23.62 -22.76
C VAL A 150 3.10 22.54 -23.82
N VAL A 151 1.92 21.93 -23.87
CA VAL A 151 1.61 20.78 -24.74
C VAL A 151 0.41 21.09 -25.62
N GLU A 152 0.45 20.69 -26.88
CA GLU A 152 -0.71 20.71 -27.76
C GLU A 152 -1.67 19.57 -27.35
N LYS A 153 -2.86 19.92 -26.86
CA LYS A 153 -3.85 18.98 -26.29
C LYS A 153 -4.19 17.86 -27.28
N GLY A 154 -4.09 16.61 -26.77
CA GLY A 154 -4.36 15.41 -27.58
C GLY A 154 -3.20 14.96 -28.46
N THR A 155 -2.00 15.52 -28.30
CA THR A 155 -0.79 15.12 -29.01
C THR A 155 0.39 14.96 -28.05
N THR A 156 1.50 14.39 -28.53
CA THR A 156 2.79 14.36 -27.80
C THR A 156 3.67 15.57 -28.11
N ASN A 157 3.14 16.56 -28.86
CA ASN A 157 3.87 17.75 -29.24
C ASN A 157 3.86 18.77 -28.10
N GLY A 158 5.02 19.05 -27.51
CA GLY A 158 5.14 19.94 -26.36
C GLY A 158 6.54 20.51 -26.20
N THR A 159 6.64 21.51 -25.34
CA THR A 159 7.90 22.20 -24.96
C THR A 159 7.79 22.64 -23.49
N ILE A 160 8.91 23.06 -22.91
CA ILE A 160 8.98 23.71 -21.60
C ILE A 160 9.40 25.16 -21.72
N THR A 161 9.01 26.01 -20.77
CA THR A 161 9.41 27.42 -20.73
C THR A 161 10.86 27.57 -20.27
N ASP A 162 11.55 28.59 -20.84
CA ASP A 162 12.92 28.97 -20.50
C ASP A 162 12.99 29.81 -19.19
N VAL A 163 14.20 30.35 -18.90
CA VAL A 163 14.46 31.17 -17.71
C VAL A 163 13.68 32.49 -17.67
N ASP A 164 13.20 32.99 -18.80
CA ASP A 164 12.36 34.17 -18.94
C ASP A 164 10.87 33.82 -19.03
N GLY A 165 10.51 32.52 -18.79
CA GLY A 165 9.16 31.99 -18.92
C GLY A 165 8.67 31.86 -20.36
N ARG A 166 9.58 31.99 -21.38
CA ARG A 166 9.22 31.97 -22.80
C ARG A 166 9.17 30.56 -23.34
N PHE A 167 8.26 30.33 -24.31
CA PHE A 167 8.17 29.09 -25.05
C PHE A 167 8.00 29.33 -26.54
N SER A 168 8.34 28.33 -27.34
CA SER A 168 8.12 28.29 -28.77
C SER A 168 7.73 26.88 -29.18
N LEU A 169 6.55 26.74 -29.81
CA LEU A 169 6.00 25.44 -30.21
C LEU A 169 5.34 25.57 -31.60
N GLU A 170 5.56 24.59 -32.47
CA GLU A 170 4.87 24.49 -33.76
C GLU A 170 3.58 23.67 -33.56
N VAL A 171 2.43 24.30 -33.75
CA VAL A 171 1.11 23.72 -33.47
C VAL A 171 0.18 23.87 -34.68
N TYR A 172 -0.88 23.08 -34.69
CA TYR A 172 -1.93 23.25 -35.69
C TYR A 172 -2.69 24.57 -35.48
N SER A 173 -3.03 25.28 -36.56
CA SER A 173 -3.65 26.63 -36.52
C SER A 173 -5.00 26.71 -35.76
N LYS A 174 -5.61 25.61 -35.39
CA LYS A 174 -6.80 25.50 -34.52
C LYS A 174 -6.58 24.62 -33.29
N GLY A 175 -5.32 24.39 -32.89
CA GLY A 175 -4.96 23.59 -31.75
C GLY A 175 -5.31 24.26 -30.41
N THR A 176 -5.41 23.48 -29.36
CA THR A 176 -5.54 23.96 -27.98
C THR A 176 -4.23 23.67 -27.25
N LEU A 177 -3.64 24.68 -26.62
CA LEU A 177 -2.51 24.49 -25.71
C LEU A 177 -3.02 24.16 -24.31
N LEU A 178 -2.41 23.16 -23.71
CA LEU A 178 -2.50 22.86 -22.27
C LEU A 178 -1.20 23.30 -21.62
N VAL A 179 -1.28 24.25 -20.69
CA VAL A 179 -0.14 24.74 -19.93
C VAL A 179 -0.29 24.35 -18.48
N SER A 180 0.73 23.68 -17.94
CA SER A 180 0.75 23.18 -16.57
C SER A 180 2.09 23.36 -15.89
N TYR A 181 2.07 23.62 -14.60
CA TYR A 181 3.25 23.71 -13.75
C TYR A 181 2.92 23.23 -12.33
N ILE A 182 3.89 22.67 -11.62
CA ILE A 182 3.69 22.17 -10.25
C ILE A 182 3.32 23.34 -9.34
N GLY A 183 2.21 23.21 -8.60
CA GLY A 183 1.70 24.27 -7.72
C GLY A 183 0.82 25.31 -8.40
N PHE A 184 0.46 25.12 -9.68
CA PHE A 184 -0.41 26.03 -10.44
C PHE A 184 -1.57 25.26 -11.10
N THR A 185 -2.72 25.90 -11.17
CA THR A 185 -3.90 25.38 -11.88
C THR A 185 -3.60 25.33 -13.38
N SER A 186 -3.74 24.15 -13.99
CA SER A 186 -3.53 23.98 -15.44
C SER A 186 -4.52 24.82 -16.25
N ARG A 187 -4.03 25.45 -17.34
CA ARG A 187 -4.84 26.32 -18.21
C ARG A 187 -4.87 25.82 -19.63
N GLU A 188 -6.07 25.77 -20.21
CA GLU A 188 -6.28 25.47 -21.63
C GLU A 188 -6.53 26.75 -22.41
N LEU A 189 -5.89 26.89 -23.58
CA LEU A 189 -6.00 28.04 -24.47
C LEU A 189 -6.15 27.60 -25.93
N ILE A 190 -7.19 28.10 -26.57
CA ILE A 190 -7.38 27.90 -28.03
C ILE A 190 -6.52 28.91 -28.76
N ILE A 191 -5.65 28.46 -29.67
CA ILE A 191 -4.60 29.27 -30.32
C ILE A 191 -5.19 30.29 -31.28
N GLY A 192 -6.22 29.96 -32.01
CA GLY A 192 -6.84 30.86 -33.01
C GLY A 192 -5.82 31.44 -33.97
N ASN A 193 -5.94 32.76 -34.25
CA ASN A 193 -5.04 33.49 -35.17
C ASN A 193 -3.80 34.13 -34.52
N GLN A 194 -3.66 34.03 -33.20
CA GLN A 194 -2.56 34.64 -32.46
C GLN A 194 -1.27 33.84 -32.59
N SER A 195 -0.15 34.56 -32.82
CA SER A 195 1.20 33.96 -32.94
C SER A 195 2.03 34.17 -31.67
N ASN A 196 1.63 35.14 -30.84
CA ASN A 196 2.28 35.44 -29.57
C ASN A 196 1.20 35.44 -28.48
N ILE A 197 1.39 34.62 -27.42
CA ILE A 197 0.38 34.37 -26.39
C ILE A 197 1.00 34.62 -25.01
N GLU A 198 0.39 35.47 -24.23
CA GLU A 198 0.73 35.63 -22.82
C GLU A 198 -0.21 34.81 -21.97
N ILE A 199 0.36 33.94 -21.14
CA ILE A 199 -0.37 32.97 -20.32
C ILE A 199 -0.08 33.26 -18.87
N GLN A 200 -1.11 33.58 -18.12
CA GLN A 200 -1.01 33.72 -16.67
C GLN A 200 -1.58 32.48 -16.02
N LEU A 201 -0.77 31.75 -15.24
CA LEU A 201 -1.22 30.65 -14.41
C LEU A 201 -1.61 31.19 -13.03
N LYS A 202 -2.64 30.62 -12.47
CA LYS A 202 -3.06 30.88 -11.08
C LYS A 202 -2.43 29.83 -10.19
N GLU A 203 -1.89 30.26 -9.06
CA GLU A 203 -1.45 29.32 -8.03
C GLU A 203 -2.62 28.41 -7.63
N ASP A 204 -2.33 27.12 -7.59
CA ASP A 204 -3.29 26.13 -7.13
C ASP A 204 -3.27 26.15 -5.60
N MET A 205 -4.11 27.00 -5.00
CA MET A 205 -4.20 27.12 -3.56
C MET A 205 -4.75 25.85 -2.88
N GLU A 206 -5.37 24.93 -3.63
CA GLU A 206 -5.79 23.64 -3.09
C GLU A 206 -4.61 22.67 -2.92
N ALA A 207 -3.56 22.77 -3.74
CA ALA A 207 -2.36 21.93 -3.63
C ALA A 207 -1.41 22.35 -2.50
N LEU A 208 -1.58 23.53 -1.89
CA LEU A 208 -0.70 24.08 -0.84
C LEU A 208 -1.27 24.03 0.57
N ASP A 209 -2.52 23.72 0.74
CA ASP A 209 -3.13 23.57 2.05
C ASP A 209 -3.00 22.10 2.55
N GLU A 210 -1.76 21.60 2.68
CA GLU A 210 -1.52 20.38 3.46
C GLU A 210 -2.01 20.62 4.88
N VAL A 211 -3.12 19.97 5.22
CA VAL A 211 -3.72 20.04 6.56
C VAL A 211 -3.14 18.89 7.38
N VAL A 212 -2.45 19.24 8.45
CA VAL A 212 -1.91 18.29 9.42
C VAL A 212 -2.89 18.18 10.58
N VAL A 213 -3.22 16.96 10.99
CA VAL A 213 -4.01 16.72 12.20
C VAL A 213 -3.11 16.95 13.40
N ILE A 214 -3.50 17.91 14.26
CA ILE A 214 -2.77 18.21 15.50
C ILE A 214 -3.73 18.05 16.66
N GLY A 215 -3.46 17.06 17.50
CA GLY A 215 -4.25 16.82 18.71
C GLY A 215 -5.73 16.66 18.40
N TYR A 216 -6.53 17.62 18.85
CA TYR A 216 -7.99 17.63 18.69
C TYR A 216 -8.47 18.50 17.51
N GLY A 217 -7.57 18.94 16.63
CA GLY A 217 -7.90 19.81 15.52
C GLY A 217 -7.01 19.61 14.31
N THR A 218 -7.32 20.34 13.22
CA THR A 218 -6.51 20.40 12.01
C THR A 218 -5.92 21.79 11.88
N ALA A 219 -4.62 21.89 11.61
CA ALA A 219 -3.94 23.13 11.27
C ALA A 219 -3.26 23.01 9.91
N LYS A 220 -3.09 24.14 9.23
CA LYS A 220 -2.34 24.15 7.98
C LYS A 220 -0.85 23.94 8.30
N LYS A 221 -0.16 23.10 7.55
CA LYS A 221 1.27 22.80 7.73
C LYS A 221 2.12 24.08 7.79
N LYS A 222 1.77 25.09 7.00
CA LYS A 222 2.43 26.40 6.98
C LYS A 222 2.28 27.21 8.28
N ASP A 223 1.25 26.93 9.08
CA ASP A 223 0.97 27.62 10.33
C ASP A 223 1.70 26.96 11.52
N LEU A 224 2.40 25.85 11.26
CA LEU A 224 3.13 25.08 12.26
C LEU A 224 4.62 25.47 12.22
N THR A 225 5.09 26.05 13.29
CA THR A 225 6.50 26.48 13.44
C THR A 225 7.48 25.34 13.76
N GLY A 226 6.98 24.11 13.97
CA GLY A 226 7.78 22.94 14.34
C GLY A 226 8.24 22.10 13.13
N ALA A 227 9.36 21.37 13.30
CA ALA A 227 9.84 20.41 12.28
C ALA A 227 8.92 19.19 12.20
N ILE A 228 8.01 19.18 11.23
CA ILE A 228 7.09 18.08 10.94
C ILE A 228 7.55 17.39 9.66
N THR A 229 7.70 16.07 9.75
CA THR A 229 7.94 15.24 8.57
C THR A 229 6.67 14.44 8.29
N GLN A 230 6.11 14.60 7.09
CA GLN A 230 4.92 13.89 6.64
C GLN A 230 5.30 12.85 5.58
N ILE A 231 4.69 11.68 5.67
CA ILE A 231 4.79 10.58 4.70
C ILE A 231 3.38 10.27 4.22
N ARG A 232 3.21 10.15 2.92
CA ARG A 232 1.92 9.88 2.28
C ARG A 232 1.69 8.39 2.07
N ALA A 233 0.42 8.03 1.83
CA ALA A 233 -0.02 6.64 1.62
C ALA A 233 0.79 5.90 0.55
N GLU A 234 1.12 6.57 -0.56
CA GLU A 234 1.86 5.98 -1.67
C GLU A 234 3.26 5.55 -1.24
N GLU A 235 3.94 6.39 -0.47
CA GLU A 235 5.29 6.10 0.04
C GLU A 235 5.27 4.95 1.05
N ILE A 236 4.22 4.86 1.88
CA ILE A 236 4.05 3.81 2.89
C ILE A 236 3.83 2.46 2.21
N THR A 237 2.96 2.41 1.21
CA THR A 237 2.58 1.18 0.51
C THR A 237 3.66 0.66 -0.44
N GLN A 238 4.49 1.54 -1.02
CA GLN A 238 5.64 1.14 -1.87
C GLN A 238 6.67 0.26 -1.15
N ALA A 239 6.74 0.35 0.18
CA ALA A 239 7.69 -0.43 0.95
C ALA A 239 7.31 -1.92 1.07
N ASN A 240 6.08 -2.33 0.70
CA ASN A 240 5.54 -3.68 0.89
C ASN A 240 5.83 -4.23 2.31
N SER A 241 5.72 -3.36 3.29
CA SER A 241 6.12 -3.65 4.68
C SER A 241 4.99 -4.35 5.45
N PRO A 242 5.30 -5.33 6.32
CA PRO A 242 4.31 -5.99 7.15
C PRO A 242 3.71 -5.07 8.23
N ASN A 243 4.44 -4.05 8.68
CA ASN A 243 3.99 -3.11 9.70
C ASN A 243 4.38 -1.67 9.38
N ILE A 244 3.75 -0.70 10.07
CA ILE A 244 3.98 0.74 9.83
C ILE A 244 5.41 1.13 10.22
N GLY A 245 5.93 0.61 11.32
CA GLY A 245 7.28 0.98 11.78
C GLY A 245 8.35 0.68 10.74
N THR A 246 8.32 -0.52 10.15
CA THR A 246 9.26 -0.88 9.07
C THR A 246 9.01 -0.07 7.78
N ALA A 247 7.76 0.33 7.52
CA ALA A 247 7.46 1.20 6.38
C ALA A 247 8.07 2.60 6.49
N LEU A 248 8.40 3.05 7.70
CA LEU A 248 9.05 4.34 7.97
C LEU A 248 10.58 4.31 7.78
N GLN A 249 11.18 3.12 7.74
CA GLN A 249 12.63 2.95 7.65
C GLN A 249 13.21 3.62 6.40
N GLY A 250 14.23 4.47 6.60
CA GLY A 250 14.87 5.22 5.52
C GLY A 250 14.08 6.39 4.94
N LYS A 251 12.82 6.60 5.39
CA LYS A 251 11.96 7.70 4.90
C LYS A 251 11.93 8.89 5.86
N ILE A 252 12.18 8.65 7.11
CA ILE A 252 12.27 9.68 8.15
C ILE A 252 13.58 9.52 8.93
N PRO A 253 14.15 10.62 9.45
CA PRO A 253 15.36 10.56 10.28
C PRO A 253 14.99 10.12 11.71
N VAL A 254 14.79 8.81 11.88
CA VAL A 254 14.56 8.11 13.15
C VAL A 254 15.34 6.81 13.14
N ASP A 255 15.76 6.36 14.31
CA ASP A 255 16.38 5.05 14.47
C ASP A 255 15.29 3.99 14.60
N ILE A 256 15.38 2.94 13.79
CA ILE A 256 14.42 1.83 13.76
C ILE A 256 15.18 0.54 13.97
N GLY A 257 14.95 -0.09 15.12
CA GLY A 257 15.59 -1.34 15.51
C GLY A 257 14.62 -2.50 15.70
N GLY A 258 15.15 -3.72 15.87
CA GLY A 258 14.36 -4.89 16.27
C GLY A 258 13.42 -5.47 15.19
N VAL A 259 13.72 -5.28 13.92
CA VAL A 259 12.82 -5.58 12.78
C VAL A 259 12.79 -7.06 12.38
N TRP A 260 13.68 -7.88 12.90
CA TRP A 260 13.92 -9.24 12.42
C TRP A 260 12.93 -10.31 12.89
N LYS A 261 12.20 -10.03 13.99
CA LYS A 261 11.19 -10.97 14.50
C LYS A 261 9.85 -10.76 13.81
N PRO A 262 9.20 -11.81 13.26
CA PRO A 262 7.83 -11.71 12.74
C PRO A 262 6.87 -11.14 13.80
N GLY A 263 5.99 -10.24 13.38
CA GLY A 263 4.99 -9.64 14.26
C GLY A 263 5.52 -8.66 15.31
N ASN A 264 6.83 -8.46 15.38
CA ASN A 264 7.40 -7.51 16.31
C ASN A 264 7.23 -6.08 15.78
N ASN A 265 6.76 -5.18 16.65
CA ASN A 265 6.82 -3.75 16.35
C ASN A 265 8.26 -3.30 16.54
N PRO A 266 8.87 -2.65 15.54
CA PRO A 266 10.22 -2.15 15.70
C PRO A 266 10.27 -1.08 16.78
N THR A 267 11.38 -1.01 17.49
CA THR A 267 11.69 0.14 18.36
C THR A 267 11.95 1.36 17.48
N ILE A 268 11.29 2.46 17.79
CA ILE A 268 11.46 3.72 17.06
C ILE A 268 11.95 4.77 18.03
N GLU A 269 13.10 5.36 17.74
CA GLU A 269 13.68 6.44 18.56
C GLU A 269 13.75 7.72 17.72
N ILE A 270 13.13 8.77 18.24
CA ILE A 270 13.16 10.10 17.63
C ILE A 270 14.21 10.94 18.36
N ARG A 271 15.29 11.35 17.64
CA ARG A 271 16.42 12.11 18.19
C ARG A 271 17.26 11.37 19.23
N GLY A 272 17.24 10.04 19.21
CA GLY A 272 18.04 9.18 20.09
C GLY A 272 17.45 8.95 21.48
N ILE A 273 18.22 8.28 22.33
CA ILE A 273 17.81 7.86 23.68
C ILE A 273 17.72 9.07 24.61
N SER A 274 16.56 9.30 25.19
CA SER A 274 16.29 10.39 26.14
C SER A 274 16.36 9.95 27.60
N SER A 275 16.16 8.65 27.88
CA SER A 275 16.12 8.08 29.23
C SER A 275 16.87 6.75 29.29
N ILE A 276 17.61 6.55 30.38
CA ILE A 276 18.32 5.28 30.65
C ILE A 276 17.37 4.24 31.26
N THR A 277 16.36 4.67 32.02
CA THR A 277 15.46 3.77 32.77
C THR A 277 14.01 3.85 32.34
N GLY A 278 13.62 4.91 31.64
CA GLY A 278 12.26 5.09 31.09
C GLY A 278 12.13 4.61 29.65
N SER A 279 10.89 4.51 29.14
CA SER A 279 10.66 4.24 27.72
C SER A 279 11.13 5.42 26.85
N ASN A 280 11.81 5.09 25.76
CA ASN A 280 12.21 6.05 24.73
C ASN A 280 11.24 6.05 23.54
N ASP A 281 10.18 5.23 23.60
CA ASP A 281 9.19 5.11 22.53
C ASP A 281 8.44 6.44 22.31
N PRO A 282 8.20 6.83 21.07
CA PRO A 282 7.34 7.96 20.75
C PRO A 282 5.87 7.63 21.08
N LEU A 283 5.09 8.67 21.33
CA LEU A 283 3.66 8.53 21.48
C LEU A 283 3.03 8.31 20.10
N TRP A 284 2.27 7.24 19.97
CA TRP A 284 1.45 7.01 18.79
C TRP A 284 0.06 7.62 18.97
N VAL A 285 -0.44 8.30 17.92
CA VAL A 285 -1.78 8.86 17.89
C VAL A 285 -2.44 8.41 16.60
N VAL A 286 -3.45 7.56 16.72
CA VAL A 286 -4.18 7.02 15.57
C VAL A 286 -5.55 7.67 15.51
N ASP A 287 -5.82 8.40 14.44
CA ASP A 287 -7.06 9.18 14.25
C ASP A 287 -7.44 10.03 15.48
N GLY A 288 -6.44 10.62 16.13
CA GLY A 288 -6.61 11.46 17.33
C GLY A 288 -6.61 10.69 18.66
N ILE A 289 -6.56 9.36 18.67
CA ILE A 289 -6.51 8.54 19.88
C ILE A 289 -5.06 8.19 20.23
N PRO A 290 -4.56 8.60 21.42
CA PRO A 290 -3.23 8.21 21.88
C PRO A 290 -3.16 6.72 22.24
N MET A 291 -2.18 6.01 21.69
CA MET A 291 -1.95 4.58 21.88
C MET A 291 -0.53 4.30 22.38
N GLN A 292 -0.34 3.14 22.97
CA GLN A 292 1.00 2.63 23.28
C GLN A 292 1.63 2.01 22.01
N SER A 293 2.96 2.11 21.87
CA SER A 293 3.70 1.57 20.73
C SER A 293 3.40 0.09 20.46
N SER A 294 3.33 -0.72 21.51
CA SER A 294 3.03 -2.16 21.43
C SER A 294 1.60 -2.49 20.94
N SER A 295 0.68 -1.52 21.00
CA SER A 295 -0.73 -1.73 20.64
C SER A 295 -1.06 -1.31 19.19
N VAL A 296 -0.07 -0.80 18.43
CA VAL A 296 -0.29 -0.27 17.08
C VAL A 296 -0.15 -1.38 16.04
N ASN A 297 -1.20 -2.21 15.90
CA ASN A 297 -1.28 -3.29 14.90
C ASN A 297 -2.09 -2.87 13.66
N LEU A 298 -1.70 -1.73 13.06
CA LEU A 298 -2.37 -1.21 11.86
C LEU A 298 -1.81 -1.81 10.58
N ASN A 299 -2.69 -1.97 9.60
CA ASN A 299 -2.30 -2.33 8.25
C ASN A 299 -1.76 -1.09 7.51
N PRO A 300 -0.54 -1.10 6.95
CA PRO A 300 -0.01 0.00 6.16
C PRO A 300 -0.92 0.43 5.00
N ASN A 301 -1.70 -0.50 4.42
CA ASN A 301 -2.65 -0.20 3.36
C ASN A 301 -3.84 0.67 3.81
N ASP A 302 -4.14 0.71 5.10
CA ASP A 302 -5.23 1.52 5.67
C ASP A 302 -4.79 2.93 6.07
N VAL A 303 -3.51 3.26 5.91
CA VAL A 303 -2.94 4.55 6.29
C VAL A 303 -3.04 5.55 5.14
N GLN A 304 -3.50 6.76 5.44
CA GLN A 304 -3.55 7.92 4.54
C GLN A 304 -2.27 8.75 4.62
N SER A 305 -1.83 9.05 5.84
CA SER A 305 -0.61 9.79 6.11
C SER A 305 -0.05 9.46 7.49
N ILE A 306 1.26 9.69 7.65
CA ILE A 306 1.94 9.66 8.93
C ILE A 306 2.68 10.98 9.09
N ASP A 307 2.38 11.67 10.18
CA ASP A 307 3.02 12.93 10.55
C ASP A 307 3.88 12.71 11.79
N VAL A 308 5.17 13.02 11.70
CA VAL A 308 6.12 12.84 12.81
C VAL A 308 6.48 14.20 13.39
N LEU A 309 6.03 14.43 14.64
CA LEU A 309 6.33 15.62 15.42
C LEU A 309 7.60 15.38 16.23
N LYS A 310 8.67 16.05 15.84
CA LYS A 310 10.01 15.88 16.46
C LYS A 310 10.28 16.94 17.52
N ASP A 311 9.72 18.15 17.37
CA ASP A 311 9.99 19.27 18.23
C ASP A 311 9.04 19.36 19.42
N ALA A 312 9.56 19.79 20.56
CA ALA A 312 8.78 19.97 21.78
C ALA A 312 7.60 20.95 21.61
N SER A 313 7.75 21.98 20.78
CA SER A 313 6.67 22.93 20.46
C SER A 313 5.52 22.27 19.74
N ALA A 314 5.79 21.38 18.78
CA ALA A 314 4.78 20.65 18.04
C ALA A 314 4.13 19.53 18.87
N SER A 315 4.89 18.90 19.78
CA SER A 315 4.42 17.82 20.65
C SER A 315 3.79 18.29 21.96
N ALA A 316 3.91 19.58 22.31
CA ALA A 316 3.44 20.18 23.57
C ALA A 316 1.96 19.90 23.88
N ILE A 317 1.12 19.83 22.86
CA ILE A 317 -0.32 19.51 23.00
C ILE A 317 -0.59 18.14 23.64
N TYR A 318 0.39 17.21 23.53
CA TYR A 318 0.30 15.87 24.12
C TYR A 318 0.94 15.79 25.52
N GLY A 319 1.45 16.93 26.04
CA GLY A 319 2.07 17.03 27.36
C GLY A 319 3.31 16.15 27.51
N ALA A 320 3.57 15.67 28.74
CA ALA A 320 4.72 14.83 29.04
C ALA A 320 4.80 13.54 28.24
N ARG A 321 3.66 13.00 27.77
CA ARG A 321 3.63 11.79 26.91
C ARG A 321 4.24 12.02 25.54
N GLY A 322 4.31 13.27 25.07
CA GLY A 322 4.93 13.63 23.79
C GLY A 322 6.42 13.99 23.88
N SER A 323 7.08 13.82 25.05
CA SER A 323 8.49 14.20 25.26
C SER A 323 9.46 13.50 24.32
N ASN A 324 9.19 12.24 23.97
CA ASN A 324 9.99 11.43 23.05
C ASN A 324 9.58 11.58 21.57
N GLY A 325 8.77 12.61 21.29
CA GLY A 325 8.15 12.83 19.97
C GLY A 325 6.78 12.14 19.83
N VAL A 326 6.08 12.49 18.75
CA VAL A 326 4.73 11.97 18.48
C VAL A 326 4.65 11.52 17.04
N ILE A 327 4.10 10.34 16.83
CA ILE A 327 3.78 9.80 15.50
C ILE A 327 2.26 9.79 15.34
N ILE A 328 1.76 10.65 14.46
CA ILE A 328 0.34 10.78 14.18
C ILE A 328 0.04 9.97 12.93
N VAL A 329 -0.88 9.03 13.04
CA VAL A 329 -1.36 8.20 11.93
C VAL A 329 -2.78 8.60 11.59
N THR A 330 -2.99 9.01 10.35
CA THR A 330 -4.33 9.27 9.80
C THR A 330 -4.72 8.10 8.91
N THR A 331 -5.87 7.49 9.17
CA THR A 331 -6.36 6.37 8.36
C THR A 331 -7.13 6.85 7.14
N LYS A 332 -7.14 6.02 6.09
CA LYS A 332 -7.91 6.27 4.87
C LYS A 332 -9.40 6.32 5.17
N ARG A 333 -10.09 7.29 4.56
CA ARG A 333 -11.54 7.47 4.68
C ARG A 333 -12.13 7.75 3.31
N ALA A 334 -13.36 7.31 3.07
CA ALA A 334 -14.10 7.76 1.89
C ALA A 334 -14.64 9.17 2.11
N GLU A 335 -14.57 10.01 1.10
CA GLU A 335 -15.11 11.37 1.13
C GLU A 335 -16.46 11.43 0.42
N ALA A 336 -17.42 12.15 1.03
CA ALA A 336 -18.70 12.37 0.42
C ALA A 336 -18.57 13.37 -0.75
N GLY A 337 -19.03 12.98 -1.92
CA GLY A 337 -18.90 13.75 -3.16
C GLY A 337 -19.79 13.21 -4.26
N GLU A 338 -19.25 13.08 -5.45
CA GLU A 338 -19.96 12.44 -6.56
C GLU A 338 -20.23 10.96 -6.25
N SER A 339 -21.32 10.44 -6.80
CA SER A 339 -21.67 9.03 -6.62
C SER A 339 -20.65 8.15 -7.31
N SER A 340 -19.92 7.38 -6.53
CA SER A 340 -18.91 6.44 -7.05
C SER A 340 -18.81 5.21 -6.16
N ILE A 341 -18.48 4.08 -6.77
CA ILE A 341 -18.10 2.84 -6.08
C ILE A 341 -16.72 2.46 -6.60
N LYS A 342 -15.78 2.24 -5.69
CA LYS A 342 -14.41 1.83 -6.01
C LYS A 342 -14.08 0.59 -5.21
N ALA A 343 -13.51 -0.41 -5.88
CA ALA A 343 -12.93 -1.59 -5.24
C ALA A 343 -11.46 -1.67 -5.61
N SER A 344 -10.62 -1.94 -4.64
CA SER A 344 -9.18 -2.12 -4.86
C SER A 344 -8.69 -3.35 -4.12
N TYR A 345 -7.76 -4.05 -4.73
CA TYR A 345 -7.02 -5.14 -4.13
C TYR A 345 -5.53 -4.80 -4.18
N ASN A 346 -4.86 -4.96 -3.05
CA ASN A 346 -3.41 -4.87 -2.94
C ASN A 346 -2.90 -6.15 -2.26
N GLY A 347 -1.93 -6.82 -2.87
CA GLY A 347 -1.35 -8.02 -2.30
C GLY A 347 0.08 -8.22 -2.76
N TRP A 348 0.86 -8.88 -1.89
CA TRP A 348 2.22 -9.28 -2.22
C TRP A 348 2.54 -10.64 -1.59
N VAL A 349 3.50 -11.31 -2.16
CA VAL A 349 4.14 -12.50 -1.63
C VAL A 349 5.65 -12.25 -1.57
N GLY A 350 6.30 -12.79 -0.55
CA GLY A 350 7.72 -12.61 -0.33
C GLY A 350 8.39 -13.87 0.20
N PHE A 351 9.68 -13.99 -0.09
CA PHE A 351 10.56 -15.01 0.44
C PHE A 351 11.72 -14.33 1.12
N ASP A 352 11.87 -14.57 2.42
CA ASP A 352 12.93 -13.98 3.22
C ASP A 352 14.01 -15.02 3.50
N LYS A 353 15.25 -14.58 3.44
CA LYS A 353 16.44 -15.34 3.82
C LYS A 353 17.33 -14.47 4.68
N ALA A 354 18.21 -15.09 5.48
CA ALA A 354 19.24 -14.38 6.21
C ALA A 354 20.12 -13.57 5.23
N ALA A 355 20.17 -12.25 5.43
CA ALA A 355 20.92 -11.34 4.55
C ALA A 355 22.45 -11.47 4.74
N GLY A 356 22.88 -12.02 5.87
CA GLY A 356 24.28 -12.25 6.19
C GLY A 356 24.41 -13.26 7.32
N LYS A 357 25.58 -13.85 7.40
CA LYS A 357 25.98 -14.78 8.44
C LYS A 357 27.05 -14.11 9.29
N PRO A 358 26.96 -14.17 10.63
CA PRO A 358 28.03 -13.69 11.48
C PRO A 358 29.32 -14.48 11.19
N ASN A 359 30.44 -13.79 11.24
CA ASN A 359 31.75 -14.44 11.04
C ASN A 359 32.11 -15.20 12.32
N LEU A 360 31.61 -16.42 12.44
CA LEU A 360 31.94 -17.33 13.53
C LEU A 360 33.24 -18.07 13.22
N MET A 361 33.94 -18.57 14.25
CA MET A 361 35.09 -19.42 14.08
C MET A 361 34.69 -20.71 13.34
N SER A 362 35.46 -21.08 12.34
CA SER A 362 35.45 -22.41 11.78
C SER A 362 35.88 -23.45 12.83
N ALA A 363 35.63 -24.71 12.59
CA ALA A 363 36.06 -25.78 13.49
C ALA A 363 37.60 -25.79 13.70
N ASP A 364 38.37 -25.53 12.64
CA ASP A 364 39.82 -25.47 12.70
C ASP A 364 40.28 -24.27 13.55
N GLU A 365 39.72 -23.08 13.31
CA GLU A 365 40.01 -21.89 14.10
C GLU A 365 39.64 -22.06 15.58
N PHE A 366 38.49 -22.70 15.85
CA PHE A 366 38.03 -22.98 17.21
C PHE A 366 39.02 -23.92 17.97
N VAL A 367 39.51 -24.98 17.31
CA VAL A 367 40.47 -25.91 17.88
C VAL A 367 41.82 -25.20 18.13
N ASP A 368 42.31 -24.43 17.16
CA ASP A 368 43.55 -23.68 17.32
C ASP A 368 43.44 -22.63 18.43
N PHE A 369 42.30 -21.94 18.55
CA PHE A 369 42.04 -21.00 19.64
C PHE A 369 42.10 -21.71 21.01
N LYS A 370 41.44 -22.85 21.18
CA LYS A 370 41.49 -23.66 22.40
C LYS A 370 42.93 -24.09 22.74
N ARG A 371 43.70 -24.59 21.75
CA ARG A 371 45.11 -24.98 21.94
C ARG A 371 45.97 -23.82 22.47
N ILE A 372 45.82 -22.65 21.85
CA ILE A 372 46.56 -21.45 22.26
C ILE A 372 46.14 -21.03 23.68
N ALA A 373 44.85 -21.05 23.98
CA ALA A 373 44.33 -20.67 25.28
C ALA A 373 44.88 -21.57 26.41
N LEU A 374 44.85 -22.89 26.22
CA LEU A 374 45.36 -23.85 27.20
C LEU A 374 46.88 -23.78 27.32
N ALA A 375 47.61 -23.65 26.23
CA ALA A 375 49.05 -23.47 26.24
C ALA A 375 49.45 -22.22 27.05
N ASN A 376 48.76 -21.09 26.87
CA ASN A 376 48.98 -19.86 27.62
C ASN A 376 48.65 -19.99 29.11
N ALA A 377 47.71 -20.90 29.45
CA ALA A 377 47.35 -21.23 30.83
C ALA A 377 48.30 -22.27 31.45
N GLY A 378 49.27 -22.79 30.70
CA GLY A 378 50.19 -23.83 31.17
C GLY A 378 49.48 -25.19 31.39
N GLN A 379 48.38 -25.41 30.70
CA GLN A 379 47.58 -26.66 30.75
C GLN A 379 47.89 -27.56 29.55
N ASP A 380 47.54 -28.85 29.67
CA ASP A 380 47.64 -29.79 28.57
C ASP A 380 46.69 -29.37 27.43
N ASN A 381 47.28 -29.20 26.24
CA ASN A 381 46.56 -28.78 25.02
C ASN A 381 46.49 -29.87 23.97
N SER A 382 46.67 -31.15 24.37
CA SER A 382 46.37 -32.30 23.49
C SER A 382 44.88 -32.40 23.19
N ASP A 383 44.51 -32.99 22.04
CA ASP A 383 43.14 -33.12 21.61
C ASP A 383 42.29 -33.90 22.65
N GLU A 384 42.89 -34.89 23.28
CA GLU A 384 42.29 -35.71 24.34
C GLU A 384 42.03 -34.94 25.64
N ALA A 385 42.81 -33.90 25.91
CA ALA A 385 42.64 -33.06 27.10
C ALA A 385 41.68 -31.90 26.83
N MET A 386 41.58 -31.42 25.58
CA MET A 386 40.75 -30.29 25.19
C MET A 386 39.27 -30.64 25.01
N PHE A 387 38.99 -31.84 24.53
CA PHE A 387 37.67 -32.23 24.03
C PHE A 387 37.14 -33.45 24.80
N ASP A 388 35.84 -33.50 24.97
CA ASP A 388 35.18 -34.75 25.37
C ASP A 388 35.11 -35.74 24.20
N ASP A 389 34.68 -36.97 24.48
CA ASP A 389 34.64 -38.05 23.48
C ASP A 389 33.77 -37.69 22.26
N ILE A 390 32.73 -36.88 22.44
CA ILE A 390 31.80 -36.46 21.37
C ILE A 390 32.49 -35.45 20.47
N GLU A 391 33.08 -34.39 21.05
CA GLU A 391 33.80 -33.37 20.30
C GLU A 391 35.03 -33.96 19.60
N LEU A 392 35.78 -34.85 20.33
CA LEU A 392 36.94 -35.55 19.78
C LEU A 392 36.57 -36.43 18.58
N ASN A 393 35.45 -37.13 18.66
CA ASN A 393 34.95 -37.93 17.54
C ASN A 393 34.57 -37.04 16.35
N SER A 394 33.89 -35.92 16.58
CA SER A 394 33.53 -34.95 15.54
C SER A 394 34.77 -34.35 14.87
N TRP A 395 35.81 -34.00 15.69
CA TRP A 395 37.08 -33.47 15.19
C TRP A 395 37.84 -34.46 14.33
N ARG A 396 37.95 -35.74 14.78
CA ARG A 396 38.62 -36.80 14.04
C ARG A 396 37.92 -37.18 12.74
N ASN A 397 36.59 -37.19 12.75
CA ASN A 397 35.76 -37.53 11.59
C ASN A 397 35.45 -36.32 10.68
N ARG A 398 35.92 -35.11 11.06
CA ARG A 398 35.66 -33.87 10.33
C ARG A 398 34.17 -33.60 10.12
N THR A 399 33.35 -33.95 11.10
CA THR A 399 31.91 -33.70 11.13
C THR A 399 31.60 -32.48 11.99
N PHE A 400 31.31 -31.35 11.34
CA PHE A 400 31.13 -30.07 12.01
C PHE A 400 29.72 -29.55 11.87
N THR A 401 29.25 -28.86 12.90
CA THR A 401 27.91 -28.24 12.93
C THR A 401 28.02 -26.76 12.66
N ASP A 402 27.29 -26.31 11.68
CA ASP A 402 27.02 -24.89 11.47
C ASP A 402 25.72 -24.52 12.17
N TRP A 403 25.84 -24.09 13.44
CA TRP A 403 24.71 -23.76 14.27
C TRP A 403 23.85 -22.61 13.72
N PHE A 404 24.44 -21.70 12.95
CA PHE A 404 23.69 -20.63 12.30
C PHE A 404 22.78 -21.21 11.21
N ASP A 405 23.30 -22.04 10.34
CA ASP A 405 22.53 -22.64 9.26
C ASP A 405 21.45 -23.61 9.80
N GLU A 406 21.71 -24.34 10.88
CA GLU A 406 20.74 -25.22 11.53
C GLU A 406 19.51 -24.46 12.07
N VAL A 407 19.70 -23.21 12.51
CA VAL A 407 18.64 -22.40 13.12
C VAL A 407 18.05 -21.37 12.13
N TRP A 408 18.90 -20.71 11.32
CA TRP A 408 18.54 -19.59 10.47
C TRP A 408 18.68 -19.84 8.97
N GLY A 409 19.12 -21.04 8.59
CA GLY A 409 19.36 -21.39 7.18
C GLY A 409 18.09 -21.56 6.34
N GLY A 410 16.92 -21.47 6.94
CA GLY A 410 15.63 -21.62 6.29
C GLY A 410 15.29 -20.48 5.33
N THR A 411 14.15 -20.66 4.67
CA THR A 411 13.51 -19.61 3.85
C THR A 411 12.12 -19.36 4.42
N ALA A 412 11.83 -18.14 4.82
CA ALA A 412 10.52 -17.76 5.28
C ALA A 412 9.62 -17.33 4.10
N PHE A 413 8.37 -17.77 4.12
CA PHE A 413 7.36 -17.34 3.16
C PHE A 413 6.39 -16.38 3.85
N SER A 414 6.16 -15.24 3.21
CA SER A 414 5.24 -14.23 3.73
C SER A 414 4.24 -13.81 2.65
N THR A 415 2.99 -13.55 3.05
CA THR A 415 1.95 -13.08 2.13
C THR A 415 1.07 -12.04 2.80
N ASN A 416 0.64 -11.06 2.02
CA ASN A 416 -0.28 -10.01 2.46
C ASN A 416 -1.37 -9.83 1.40
N HIS A 417 -2.60 -9.71 1.86
CA HIS A 417 -3.78 -9.45 1.03
C HIS A 417 -4.62 -8.36 1.67
N ASN A 418 -4.97 -7.34 0.89
CA ASN A 418 -5.84 -6.26 1.32
C ASN A 418 -6.90 -5.99 0.26
N VAL A 419 -8.16 -5.96 0.67
CA VAL A 419 -9.31 -5.61 -0.16
C VAL A 419 -9.97 -4.38 0.43
N THR A 420 -10.13 -3.33 -0.36
CA THR A 420 -10.82 -2.10 0.06
C THR A 420 -11.96 -1.82 -0.89
N ILE A 421 -13.15 -1.61 -0.33
CA ILE A 421 -14.36 -1.20 -1.05
C ILE A 421 -14.79 0.14 -0.48
N SER A 422 -14.97 1.12 -1.34
CA SER A 422 -15.49 2.42 -0.97
C SER A 422 -16.68 2.81 -1.85
N ALA A 423 -17.70 3.39 -1.21
CA ALA A 423 -18.87 3.92 -1.88
C ALA A 423 -19.11 5.34 -1.40
N SER A 424 -19.35 6.26 -2.33
CA SER A 424 -19.62 7.66 -2.02
C SER A 424 -20.86 8.17 -2.72
N SER A 425 -21.50 9.14 -2.11
CA SER A 425 -22.58 9.95 -2.66
C SER A 425 -22.50 11.36 -2.07
N LYS A 426 -23.34 12.28 -2.51
CA LYS A 426 -23.37 13.66 -1.97
C LYS A 426 -23.61 13.73 -0.46
N LYS A 427 -24.26 12.73 0.13
CA LYS A 427 -24.63 12.71 1.56
C LYS A 427 -23.88 11.65 2.38
N THR A 428 -23.40 10.58 1.74
CA THR A 428 -22.79 9.46 2.44
C THR A 428 -21.48 9.07 1.80
N ALA A 429 -20.53 8.65 2.63
CA ALA A 429 -19.31 8.01 2.17
C ALA A 429 -18.99 6.85 3.12
N THR A 430 -18.80 5.67 2.56
CA THR A 430 -18.52 4.46 3.31
C THR A 430 -17.28 3.79 2.74
N MET A 431 -16.41 3.30 3.60
CA MET A 431 -15.24 2.50 3.24
C MET A 431 -15.16 1.29 4.15
N LEU A 432 -14.91 0.13 3.54
CA LEU A 432 -14.57 -1.11 4.23
C LEU A 432 -13.26 -1.62 3.65
N SER A 433 -12.27 -1.82 4.51
CA SER A 433 -11.00 -2.47 4.17
C SER A 433 -10.81 -3.72 5.02
N LEU A 434 -10.42 -4.81 4.38
CA LEU A 434 -10.13 -6.10 5.00
C LEU A 434 -8.71 -6.49 4.63
N GLY A 435 -7.87 -6.72 5.65
CA GLY A 435 -6.47 -7.09 5.48
C GLY A 435 -6.15 -8.43 6.12
N TYR A 436 -5.33 -9.25 5.47
CA TYR A 436 -4.74 -10.46 6.00
C TYR A 436 -3.25 -10.48 5.72
N LEU A 437 -2.46 -10.70 6.77
CA LEU A 437 -1.01 -10.88 6.72
C LEU A 437 -0.67 -12.23 7.33
N ASP A 438 0.14 -13.02 6.63
CA ASP A 438 0.80 -14.21 7.14
C ASP A 438 2.30 -14.05 6.92
N GLN A 439 3.04 -13.83 7.99
CA GLN A 439 4.47 -13.59 7.98
C GLN A 439 5.19 -14.80 8.56
N GLY A 440 5.89 -15.53 7.71
CA GLY A 440 6.73 -16.65 8.13
C GLY A 440 7.99 -16.18 8.87
N SER A 441 8.65 -17.12 9.50
CA SER A 441 9.95 -16.93 10.17
C SER A 441 11.02 -17.80 9.49
N LEU A 442 12.27 -17.36 9.58
CA LEU A 442 13.44 -18.19 9.22
C LEU A 442 13.63 -19.36 10.20
N VAL A 443 13.09 -19.22 11.39
CA VAL A 443 13.13 -20.23 12.45
C VAL A 443 11.83 -21.00 12.46
N ASP A 444 11.92 -22.32 12.51
CA ASP A 444 10.77 -23.21 12.53
C ASP A 444 9.85 -22.94 13.73
N ASN A 445 8.56 -23.22 13.56
CA ASN A 445 7.52 -23.06 14.58
C ASN A 445 7.33 -21.62 15.10
N ALA A 446 7.88 -20.62 14.41
CA ALA A 446 7.65 -19.21 14.68
C ALA A 446 6.96 -18.55 13.48
N GLY A 447 6.20 -17.50 13.76
CA GLY A 447 5.50 -16.77 12.72
C GLY A 447 4.48 -15.81 13.27
N TYR A 448 3.88 -15.01 12.38
CA TYR A 448 2.92 -13.99 12.76
C TYR A 448 1.78 -13.93 11.76
N LYS A 449 0.55 -13.94 12.27
CA LYS A 449 -0.65 -13.76 11.45
C LYS A 449 -1.45 -12.59 11.97
N ARG A 450 -1.97 -11.78 11.05
CA ARG A 450 -2.79 -10.62 11.41
C ARG A 450 -3.97 -10.49 10.47
N PHE A 451 -5.13 -10.27 11.05
CA PHE A 451 -6.35 -9.89 10.35
C PHE A 451 -6.77 -8.49 10.77
N ASN A 452 -7.01 -7.60 9.82
CA ASN A 452 -7.45 -6.23 10.05
C ASN A 452 -8.80 -5.97 9.41
N VAL A 453 -9.60 -5.15 10.09
CA VAL A 453 -10.84 -4.58 9.57
C VAL A 453 -10.80 -3.07 9.80
N ASN A 454 -10.99 -2.29 8.75
CA ASN A 454 -11.16 -0.85 8.84
C ASN A 454 -12.49 -0.49 8.17
N PHE A 455 -13.45 -0.04 8.97
CA PHE A 455 -14.75 0.41 8.50
C PHE A 455 -14.95 1.87 8.86
N ASN A 456 -15.20 2.70 7.86
CA ASN A 456 -15.49 4.12 8.03
C ASN A 456 -16.78 4.46 7.33
N ASN A 457 -17.63 5.23 8.02
CA ASN A 457 -18.85 5.76 7.44
C ASN A 457 -19.00 7.23 7.82
N THR A 458 -19.28 8.05 6.84
CA THR A 458 -19.57 9.47 7.01
C THR A 458 -20.94 9.78 6.47
N PHE A 459 -21.78 10.44 7.25
CA PHE A 459 -23.08 10.89 6.86
C PHE A 459 -23.22 12.40 7.04
N LYS A 460 -23.51 13.13 5.95
CA LYS A 460 -23.77 14.57 5.94
C LYS A 460 -25.26 14.81 6.07
N PHE A 461 -25.73 15.22 7.24
CA PHE A 461 -27.12 15.64 7.45
C PHE A 461 -27.41 16.98 6.77
N SER A 462 -26.44 17.89 6.84
CA SER A 462 -26.46 19.20 6.21
C SER A 462 -25.01 19.68 6.01
N ASP A 463 -24.83 20.85 5.36
CA ASP A 463 -23.50 21.47 5.22
C ASP A 463 -22.86 21.86 6.57
N ARG A 464 -23.67 21.90 7.64
CA ARG A 464 -23.23 22.26 8.99
C ARG A 464 -23.12 21.09 9.96
N LEU A 465 -23.71 19.93 9.62
CA LEU A 465 -23.75 18.76 10.50
C LEU A 465 -23.31 17.50 9.75
N LYS A 466 -22.21 16.94 10.22
CA LYS A 466 -21.61 15.72 9.73
C LYS A 466 -21.49 14.73 10.90
N PHE A 467 -21.82 13.47 10.66
CA PHE A 467 -21.59 12.37 11.58
C PHE A 467 -20.62 11.38 10.96
N THR A 468 -19.56 11.06 11.69
CA THR A 468 -18.54 10.10 11.23
C THR A 468 -18.43 8.97 12.24
N THR A 469 -18.43 7.75 11.77
CA THR A 469 -18.15 6.54 12.54
C THR A 469 -16.94 5.85 11.94
N ALA A 470 -15.96 5.50 12.75
CA ALA A 470 -14.81 4.72 12.35
C ALA A 470 -14.65 3.53 13.31
N VAL A 471 -14.43 2.36 12.76
CA VAL A 471 -14.15 1.13 13.51
C VAL A 471 -12.89 0.52 12.94
N LEU A 472 -11.85 0.43 13.75
CA LEU A 472 -10.60 -0.22 13.45
C LEU A 472 -10.48 -1.46 14.32
N GLY A 473 -10.42 -2.63 13.71
CA GLY A 473 -10.25 -3.91 14.39
C GLY A 473 -9.00 -4.63 13.91
N SER A 474 -8.26 -5.22 14.82
CA SER A 474 -7.11 -6.05 14.51
C SER A 474 -7.09 -7.27 15.42
N TYR A 475 -6.98 -8.44 14.83
CA TYR A 475 -6.67 -9.69 15.52
C TYR A 475 -5.33 -10.20 15.04
N SER A 476 -4.43 -10.49 15.96
CA SER A 476 -3.13 -11.05 15.61
C SER A 476 -2.79 -12.26 16.47
N LYS A 477 -2.08 -13.18 15.85
CA LYS A 477 -1.52 -14.38 16.48
C LYS A 477 -0.01 -14.37 16.23
N ASN A 478 0.76 -14.39 17.31
CA ASN A 478 2.21 -14.42 17.27
C ASN A 478 2.72 -15.72 17.89
N ASP A 479 3.29 -16.59 17.07
CA ASP A 479 4.02 -17.77 17.51
C ASP A 479 5.48 -17.30 17.75
N ALA A 480 5.78 -16.97 19.01
CA ALA A 480 6.98 -16.25 19.41
C ALA A 480 8.25 -17.10 19.24
N LEU A 481 9.36 -16.41 18.96
CA LEU A 481 10.68 -17.03 18.96
C LEU A 481 11.16 -17.28 20.39
N PRO A 482 11.85 -18.41 20.66
CA PRO A 482 12.49 -18.64 21.95
C PRO A 482 13.53 -17.57 22.28
N ASP A 483 13.63 -17.18 23.55
CA ASP A 483 14.56 -16.13 23.98
C ASP A 483 16.03 -16.52 23.86
N ARG A 484 16.36 -17.81 23.95
CA ARG A 484 17.74 -18.31 23.97
C ARG A 484 18.28 -18.73 22.61
N ILE A 485 17.61 -18.35 21.53
CA ILE A 485 18.03 -18.70 20.17
C ILE A 485 19.45 -18.22 19.82
N TYR A 486 19.95 -17.15 20.45
CA TYR A 486 21.31 -16.65 20.27
C TYR A 486 22.38 -17.45 20.99
N HIS A 487 22.04 -18.52 21.72
CA HIS A 487 23.03 -19.47 22.25
C HIS A 487 23.84 -20.15 21.14
N ILE A 488 23.41 -20.08 19.87
CA ILE A 488 24.18 -20.54 18.71
C ILE A 488 25.61 -19.96 18.67
N TYR A 489 25.83 -18.76 19.23
CA TYR A 489 27.17 -18.13 19.26
C TYR A 489 28.09 -18.70 20.36
N GLN A 490 27.53 -19.51 21.25
CA GLN A 490 28.25 -20.09 22.38
C GLN A 490 28.49 -21.59 22.19
N LEU A 491 27.85 -22.21 21.20
CA LEU A 491 27.96 -23.64 20.95
C LEU A 491 29.22 -23.96 20.17
N SER A 492 29.89 -25.06 20.57
CA SER A 492 31.02 -25.61 19.86
C SER A 492 30.66 -26.07 18.46
N PRO A 493 31.45 -25.73 17.41
CA PRO A 493 31.24 -26.26 16.08
C PRO A 493 31.47 -27.78 15.98
N LEU A 494 32.11 -28.38 17.01
CA LEU A 494 32.31 -29.84 17.11
C LEU A 494 31.14 -30.56 17.79
N ALA A 495 30.18 -29.82 18.34
CA ALA A 495 29.04 -30.37 19.03
C ALA A 495 27.93 -30.78 18.04
N PRO A 496 27.50 -32.07 18.03
CA PRO A 496 26.46 -32.53 17.12
C PRO A 496 25.07 -32.08 17.59
N VAL A 497 24.22 -31.70 16.64
CA VAL A 497 22.82 -31.31 16.86
C VAL A 497 21.99 -32.46 17.44
N ARG A 498 22.25 -33.69 16.95
CA ARG A 498 21.44 -34.89 17.23
C ARG A 498 22.33 -36.03 17.75
N ASP A 499 21.72 -36.94 18.48
CA ASP A 499 22.36 -38.20 18.85
C ASP A 499 22.41 -39.19 17.68
N GLU A 500 23.04 -40.35 17.89
CA GLU A 500 23.16 -41.41 16.90
C GLU A 500 21.81 -41.97 16.42
N ASN A 501 20.74 -41.77 17.16
CA ASN A 501 19.38 -42.15 16.80
C ASN A 501 18.60 -41.04 16.08
N GLY A 502 19.26 -39.90 15.77
CA GLY A 502 18.65 -38.76 15.14
C GLY A 502 17.79 -37.87 16.04
N LYS A 503 17.79 -38.09 17.36
CA LYS A 503 17.07 -37.29 18.35
C LYS A 503 17.87 -36.06 18.75
N LEU A 504 17.19 -34.92 18.90
CA LEU A 504 17.83 -33.69 19.39
C LEU A 504 18.45 -33.91 20.77
N LYS A 505 19.69 -33.48 20.93
CA LYS A 505 20.39 -33.48 22.24
C LYS A 505 20.12 -32.15 22.94
N LEU A 506 19.63 -32.20 24.16
CA LEU A 506 19.37 -30.99 24.96
C LEU A 506 20.69 -30.23 25.26
N TYR A 507 21.71 -30.99 25.68
CA TYR A 507 23.07 -30.54 25.85
C TYR A 507 23.91 -31.20 24.78
N PRO A 508 24.42 -30.46 23.77
CA PRO A 508 25.16 -31.05 22.65
C PRO A 508 26.42 -31.80 23.09
N THR A 509 27.09 -31.25 24.09
CA THR A 509 28.27 -31.87 24.74
C THR A 509 28.10 -31.93 26.25
N PRO A 510 28.72 -32.90 26.96
CA PRO A 510 28.70 -33.02 28.42
C PRO A 510 29.31 -31.84 29.15
N ASN A 511 30.34 -31.22 28.56
CA ASN A 511 31.09 -30.13 29.16
C ASN A 511 30.40 -28.76 29.10
N GLU A 512 29.35 -28.63 28.26
CA GLU A 512 28.61 -27.37 28.04
C GLU A 512 27.21 -27.43 28.58
N SER A 513 27.03 -27.92 29.82
CA SER A 513 25.70 -28.06 30.44
C SER A 513 24.95 -26.76 30.73
N LEU A 514 25.59 -25.61 30.54
CA LEU A 514 24.97 -24.29 30.68
C LEU A 514 24.33 -23.78 29.38
N VAL A 515 24.70 -24.37 28.23
CA VAL A 515 24.23 -23.92 26.92
C VAL A 515 23.36 -25.04 26.32
N THR A 516 22.09 -24.74 26.13
CA THR A 516 21.14 -25.68 25.55
C THR A 516 21.13 -25.61 24.05
N ASN A 517 20.80 -26.74 23.39
CA ASN A 517 20.56 -26.79 21.97
C ASN A 517 19.32 -25.96 21.62
N PRO A 518 19.47 -24.88 20.84
CA PRO A 518 18.35 -24.00 20.50
C PRO A 518 17.24 -24.71 19.73
N LEU A 519 17.55 -25.76 18.97
CA LEU A 519 16.53 -26.55 18.26
C LEU A 519 15.60 -27.32 19.20
N CYS A 520 16.09 -27.72 20.41
CA CYS A 520 15.23 -28.28 21.44
C CYS A 520 14.24 -27.24 21.98
N GLU A 521 14.69 -26.00 22.15
CA GLU A 521 13.84 -24.91 22.60
C GLU A 521 12.81 -24.55 21.52
N ILE A 522 13.22 -24.46 20.26
CA ILE A 522 12.31 -24.23 19.11
C ILE A 522 11.24 -25.32 19.03
N GLN A 523 11.65 -26.60 19.21
CA GLN A 523 10.70 -27.71 19.20
C GLN A 523 9.73 -27.66 20.38
N ASN A 524 10.19 -27.29 21.57
CA ASN A 524 9.37 -27.18 22.77
C ASN A 524 8.50 -25.92 22.82
N ASN A 525 8.86 -24.88 22.06
CA ASN A 525 8.17 -23.60 22.02
C ASN A 525 6.85 -23.62 21.24
N GLN A 526 6.41 -24.78 20.74
CA GLN A 526 5.15 -24.95 19.98
C GLN A 526 3.90 -24.43 20.70
N ASN A 527 3.99 -24.16 22.01
CA ASN A 527 2.89 -23.66 22.84
C ASN A 527 2.99 -22.17 23.21
N SER A 528 4.05 -21.47 22.80
CA SER A 528 4.22 -20.04 23.09
C SER A 528 3.53 -19.22 22.01
N THR A 529 2.23 -19.10 22.13
CA THR A 529 1.41 -18.31 21.22
C THR A 529 0.77 -17.16 21.97
N ASP A 530 0.99 -15.94 21.49
CA ASP A 530 0.33 -14.74 21.97
C ASP A 530 -0.77 -14.32 21.00
N GLU A 531 -1.98 -14.13 21.52
CA GLU A 531 -3.12 -13.65 20.74
C GLU A 531 -3.55 -12.27 21.24
N TYR A 532 -3.66 -11.31 20.31
CA TYR A 532 -4.07 -9.95 20.61
C TYR A 532 -5.29 -9.55 19.79
N LEU A 533 -6.29 -8.99 20.46
CA LEU A 533 -7.45 -8.37 19.85
C LEU A 533 -7.45 -6.88 20.19
N SER A 534 -7.36 -6.03 19.19
CA SER A 534 -7.49 -4.58 19.32
C SER A 534 -8.75 -4.10 18.62
N LEU A 535 -9.52 -3.24 19.28
CA LEU A 535 -10.70 -2.60 18.71
C LEU A 535 -10.70 -1.13 19.09
N ILE A 536 -10.73 -0.26 18.10
CA ILE A 536 -10.86 1.18 18.24
C ILE A 536 -12.17 1.59 17.57
N HIS A 537 -13.03 2.28 18.32
CA HIS A 537 -14.28 2.82 17.80
C HIS A 537 -14.33 4.32 18.05
N ILE A 538 -14.53 5.08 16.97
CA ILE A 538 -14.66 6.54 16.99
C ILE A 538 -16.01 6.90 16.41
N SER A 539 -16.79 7.70 17.15
CA SER A 539 -18.06 8.27 16.68
C SER A 539 -18.10 9.74 17.03
N GLU A 540 -18.05 10.61 16.03
CA GLU A 540 -18.00 12.05 16.24
C GLU A 540 -19.07 12.78 15.44
N PRO A 541 -19.96 13.54 16.10
CA PRO A 541 -20.75 14.57 15.44
C PRO A 541 -19.92 15.85 15.29
N THR A 542 -19.62 16.25 14.06
CA THR A 542 -18.89 17.50 13.79
C THR A 542 -19.89 18.59 13.36
N ARG A 543 -19.96 19.69 14.10
CA ARG A 543 -20.73 20.88 13.78
C ARG A 543 -19.79 21.98 13.28
N ARG A 544 -19.93 22.37 12.01
CA ARG A 544 -19.21 23.54 11.49
C ARG A 544 -19.90 24.80 11.99
N VAL A 545 -19.27 25.50 12.94
CA VAL A 545 -19.69 26.85 13.34
C VAL A 545 -18.98 27.83 12.39
N VAL A 546 -19.74 28.47 11.53
CA VAL A 546 -19.24 29.61 10.76
C VAL A 546 -19.35 30.80 11.71
N ILE A 547 -18.23 31.26 12.26
CA ILE A 547 -18.14 32.55 12.94
C ILE A 547 -18.06 33.58 11.83
N SER A 548 -19.14 34.31 11.64
CA SER A 548 -19.26 35.45 10.72
C SER A 548 -18.51 36.65 11.29
#